data_8b32023ac96dbdd1aa959003500044d6
#
_entry.id   8b32023ac96dbdd1aa959003500044d6
#
_cell.length_a   1.000
_cell.length_b   1.000
_cell.length_c   1.000
_cell.angle_alpha   90.00
_cell.angle_beta   90.00
_cell.angle_gamma   90.00
#
_symmetry.space_group_name_H-M   'P 1'
#
loop_
_entity.id
_entity.type
_entity.pdbx_description
1 polymer ?
#
loop_
_entity_poly.entity_id
_entity_poly.type
_entity_poly.pdbx_seq_one_letter_code
_entity_poly.pdbx_strand_id
1 'polypeptide(L)'
;MSEDRSIDLCGVRLRGPVLNGSGTFDAIAARRAFGDALVERFPFDAFVSKTITLEPRQGNPPPRLWETPAGLINSIGLPNKGLDGFLESDLPQLAELPVPLVVSVMGFGRDELARLVAAAGARDEVAMLELNVSCPNVETGLVMGADPAETAAAVERVRPESEKPLIVKLTPNATDPAAVARAAEGAGADAVSLVNTLKGMALHPESGEPWLGGRTGGVSGPAVRAIALEQVASVSASVEIPVIGMGGISTGRQAADFLAAGATAIAIGTESFRDPAAGRRIAAELAALALPGTHPAPASTVV
;
A
#
# COMPACT_ATOMS: atom_id res chain seq x y z
N MET A 1 -5.85 26.89 17.78
CA MET A 1 -6.20 25.50 18.16
C MET A 1 -6.09 24.70 16.88
N SER A 2 -5.18 23.73 16.78
CA SER A 2 -5.12 22.86 15.60
C SER A 2 -6.39 21.99 15.60
N GLU A 3 -7.15 22.00 14.50
CA GLU A 3 -8.25 21.07 14.33
C GLU A 3 -7.74 19.64 14.53
N ASP A 4 -8.47 18.82 15.27
CA ASP A 4 -8.18 17.40 15.44
C ASP A 4 -8.39 16.73 14.07
N ARG A 5 -7.30 16.28 13.45
CA ARG A 5 -7.30 15.63 12.13
C ARG A 5 -7.16 14.13 12.23
N SER A 6 -7.29 13.61 13.44
CA SER A 6 -7.27 12.18 13.64
C SER A 6 -8.41 11.52 12.88
N ILE A 7 -8.12 10.35 12.35
CA ILE A 7 -9.10 9.49 11.70
C ILE A 7 -9.18 8.14 12.42
N ASP A 8 -10.29 7.47 12.31
CA ASP A 8 -10.40 6.06 12.63
C ASP A 8 -10.23 5.24 11.34
N LEU A 9 -9.33 4.28 11.36
CA LEU A 9 -9.15 3.32 10.28
C LEU A 9 -9.36 1.91 10.85
N CYS A 10 -10.54 1.35 10.63
CA CYS A 10 -10.93 0.01 11.10
C CYS A 10 -10.77 -0.16 12.63
N GLY A 11 -11.17 0.83 13.43
CA GLY A 11 -11.02 0.83 14.88
C GLY A 11 -9.62 1.23 15.41
N VAL A 12 -8.67 1.51 14.54
CA VAL A 12 -7.34 2.01 14.89
C VAL A 12 -7.29 3.52 14.68
N ARG A 13 -7.10 4.27 15.78
CA ARG A 13 -6.98 5.74 15.71
C ARG A 13 -5.62 6.17 15.19
N LEU A 14 -5.61 6.91 14.09
CA LEU A 14 -4.44 7.53 13.49
C LEU A 14 -4.44 9.04 13.75
N ARG A 15 -3.25 9.66 13.85
CA ARG A 15 -3.09 11.12 14.06
C ARG A 15 -3.53 11.95 12.86
N GLY A 16 -3.54 11.33 11.68
CA GLY A 16 -3.94 11.92 10.40
C GLY A 16 -4.06 10.83 9.34
N PRO A 17 -4.37 11.21 8.08
CA PRO A 17 -4.69 10.24 7.03
C PRO A 17 -3.47 9.77 6.21
N VAL A 18 -2.22 10.05 6.60
CA VAL A 18 -1.04 9.85 5.74
C VAL A 18 -0.23 8.63 6.15
N LEU A 19 -0.22 7.60 5.32
CA LEU A 19 0.58 6.39 5.47
C LEU A 19 1.72 6.35 4.44
N ASN A 20 2.68 5.43 4.59
CA ASN A 20 3.58 5.05 3.51
C ASN A 20 3.01 3.87 2.70
N GLY A 21 3.35 3.79 1.42
CA GLY A 21 3.16 2.56 0.64
C GLY A 21 4.15 1.48 1.09
N SER A 22 3.70 0.22 1.19
CA SER A 22 4.57 -0.90 1.59
C SER A 22 5.87 -0.94 0.78
N GLY A 23 7.01 -1.01 1.47
CA GLY A 23 8.34 -1.11 0.87
C GLY A 23 8.86 0.16 0.19
N THR A 24 8.25 1.34 0.43
CA THR A 24 8.70 2.62 -0.13
C THR A 24 9.44 3.49 0.88
N PHE A 25 9.49 3.08 2.14
CA PHE A 25 10.25 3.71 3.21
C PHE A 25 10.84 2.63 4.12
N ASP A 26 12.16 2.64 4.29
CA ASP A 26 12.85 1.73 5.21
C ASP A 26 13.05 2.45 6.55
N ALA A 27 12.11 2.23 7.49
CA ALA A 27 12.14 2.88 8.80
C ALA A 27 13.35 2.45 9.64
N ILE A 28 13.83 1.21 9.48
CA ILE A 28 15.00 0.69 10.21
C ILE A 28 16.28 1.39 9.72
N ALA A 29 16.47 1.47 8.39
CA ALA A 29 17.60 2.18 7.83
C ALA A 29 17.55 3.68 8.11
N ALA A 30 16.36 4.29 8.00
CA ALA A 30 16.15 5.69 8.34
C ALA A 30 16.46 5.99 9.80
N ARG A 31 16.07 5.11 10.74
CA ARG A 31 16.42 5.26 12.16
C ARG A 31 17.92 5.18 12.42
N ARG A 32 18.61 4.29 11.73
CA ARG A 32 20.09 4.22 11.81
C ARG A 32 20.77 5.49 11.28
N ALA A 33 20.18 6.12 10.26
CA ALA A 33 20.73 7.34 9.66
C ALA A 33 20.39 8.61 10.44
N PHE A 34 19.16 8.73 10.98
CA PHE A 34 18.62 9.95 11.56
C PHE A 34 18.44 9.88 13.10
N GLY A 35 18.64 8.70 13.70
CA GLY A 35 18.51 8.51 15.14
C GLY A 35 17.12 8.88 15.68
N ASP A 36 17.09 9.46 16.90
CA ASP A 36 15.86 9.83 17.60
C ASP A 36 15.06 10.92 16.88
N ALA A 37 15.70 11.75 16.05
CA ALA A 37 15.01 12.76 15.24
C ALA A 37 13.97 12.14 14.29
N LEU A 38 14.16 10.90 13.84
CA LEU A 38 13.14 10.17 13.06
C LEU A 38 11.93 9.86 13.92
N VAL A 39 12.13 9.36 15.15
CA VAL A 39 11.04 8.98 16.07
C VAL A 39 10.23 10.21 16.47
N GLU A 40 10.90 11.32 16.83
CA GLU A 40 10.25 12.58 17.19
C GLU A 40 9.44 13.19 16.05
N ARG A 41 9.89 12.97 14.82
CA ARG A 41 9.33 13.58 13.61
C ARG A 41 8.96 12.55 12.55
N PHE A 42 8.42 11.40 12.99
CA PHE A 42 8.05 10.31 12.06
C PHE A 42 7.13 10.83 10.96
N PRO A 43 7.43 10.52 9.68
CA PRO A 43 6.78 11.19 8.55
C PRO A 43 5.36 10.72 8.26
N PHE A 44 4.88 9.65 8.88
CA PHE A 44 3.58 9.04 8.59
C PHE A 44 2.73 8.89 9.86
N ASP A 45 1.42 8.73 9.70
CA ASP A 45 0.46 8.55 10.78
C ASP A 45 0.20 7.07 11.12
N ALA A 46 0.55 6.16 10.21
CA ALA A 46 0.75 4.73 10.42
C ALA A 46 1.89 4.26 9.52
N PHE A 47 2.56 3.19 9.89
CA PHE A 47 3.68 2.64 9.11
C PHE A 47 3.32 1.27 8.54
N VAL A 48 3.40 1.15 7.20
CA VAL A 48 3.23 -0.11 6.48
C VAL A 48 4.61 -0.73 6.22
N SER A 49 4.86 -1.90 6.76
CA SER A 49 6.14 -2.59 6.62
C SER A 49 6.45 -2.97 5.17
N LYS A 50 7.70 -3.30 4.90
CA LYS A 50 8.04 -4.06 3.70
C LYS A 50 7.23 -5.36 3.68
N THR A 51 6.62 -5.69 2.52
CA THR A 51 5.91 -6.97 2.37
C THR A 51 6.86 -8.13 2.65
N ILE A 52 6.45 -9.01 3.57
CA ILE A 52 7.16 -10.23 3.91
C ILE A 52 6.52 -11.45 3.25
N THR A 53 7.32 -12.48 3.03
CA THR A 53 6.90 -13.80 2.55
C THR A 53 7.24 -14.84 3.60
N LEU A 54 6.69 -16.06 3.47
CA LEU A 54 6.96 -17.12 4.42
C LEU A 54 8.45 -17.44 4.47
N GLU A 55 9.06 -17.68 3.31
CA GLU A 55 10.47 -17.93 3.15
C GLU A 55 11.25 -16.65 2.77
N PRO A 56 12.56 -16.55 3.13
CA PRO A 56 13.40 -15.44 2.72
C PRO A 56 13.52 -15.33 1.20
N ARG A 57 13.62 -14.11 0.69
CA ARG A 57 13.78 -13.83 -0.75
C ARG A 57 14.94 -12.89 -1.03
N GLN A 58 15.70 -13.21 -2.06
CA GLN A 58 16.81 -12.37 -2.56
C GLN A 58 16.31 -11.20 -3.43
N GLY A 59 15.07 -11.32 -3.97
CA GLY A 59 14.56 -10.41 -4.98
C GLY A 59 15.10 -10.71 -6.39
N ASN A 60 14.75 -9.85 -7.36
CA ASN A 60 15.18 -10.01 -8.75
C ASN A 60 16.66 -9.62 -8.92
N PRO A 61 17.35 -10.08 -9.97
CA PRO A 61 18.65 -9.58 -10.34
C PRO A 61 18.62 -8.07 -10.62
N PRO A 62 19.70 -7.33 -10.37
CA PRO A 62 19.84 -5.94 -10.80
C PRO A 62 20.04 -5.85 -12.33
N PRO A 63 19.71 -4.68 -12.94
CA PRO A 63 19.13 -3.47 -12.37
C PRO A 63 17.68 -3.68 -11.93
N ARG A 64 17.29 -3.03 -10.82
CA ARG A 64 15.95 -3.20 -10.23
C ARG A 64 15.05 -1.96 -10.36
N LEU A 65 15.63 -0.85 -10.78
CA LEU A 65 14.98 0.46 -10.90
C LEU A 65 15.35 1.12 -12.23
N TRP A 66 14.37 1.79 -12.80
CA TRP A 66 14.53 2.67 -13.95
C TRP A 66 13.75 3.96 -13.69
N GLU A 67 14.44 5.10 -13.76
CA GLU A 67 13.78 6.39 -13.66
C GLU A 67 13.19 6.78 -15.03
N THR A 68 11.96 7.26 -15.02
CA THR A 68 11.27 7.81 -16.19
C THR A 68 11.01 9.30 -15.98
N PRO A 69 10.68 10.08 -17.03
CA PRO A 69 10.34 11.49 -16.88
C PRO A 69 9.18 11.76 -15.92
N ALA A 70 8.32 10.77 -15.66
CA ALA A 70 7.12 10.92 -14.84
C ALA A 70 7.02 9.85 -13.73
N GLY A 71 8.12 9.30 -13.26
CA GLY A 71 8.10 8.33 -12.14
C GLY A 71 9.17 7.27 -12.24
N LEU A 72 8.88 6.09 -11.74
CA LEU A 72 9.80 4.95 -11.67
C LEU A 72 9.18 3.70 -12.27
N ILE A 73 10.01 2.84 -12.85
CA ILE A 73 9.69 1.44 -13.09
C ILE A 73 10.57 0.60 -12.17
N ASN A 74 9.95 -0.26 -11.35
CA ASN A 74 10.69 -1.11 -10.43
C ASN A 74 10.45 -2.58 -10.71
N SER A 75 11.48 -3.40 -10.50
CA SER A 75 11.44 -4.86 -10.55
C SER A 75 12.21 -5.41 -9.35
N ILE A 76 11.71 -5.14 -8.15
CA ILE A 76 12.42 -5.42 -6.90
C ILE A 76 12.40 -6.91 -6.58
N GLY A 77 11.29 -7.62 -6.79
CA GLY A 77 11.15 -9.05 -6.54
C GLY A 77 11.03 -9.42 -5.06
N LEU A 78 10.58 -8.49 -4.21
CA LEU A 78 10.29 -8.69 -2.79
C LEU A 78 11.45 -9.26 -1.96
N PRO A 79 12.68 -8.68 -1.97
CA PRO A 79 13.71 -9.09 -1.05
C PRO A 79 13.24 -8.87 0.39
N ASN A 80 13.29 -9.91 1.20
CA ASN A 80 12.92 -9.87 2.61
C ASN A 80 13.52 -11.08 3.34
N LYS A 81 13.51 -11.06 4.68
CA LYS A 81 14.12 -12.07 5.54
C LYS A 81 13.22 -13.29 5.80
N GLY A 82 12.03 -13.34 5.20
CA GLY A 82 11.02 -14.33 5.53
C GLY A 82 10.31 -13.99 6.85
N LEU A 83 9.33 -14.82 7.21
CA LEU A 83 8.54 -14.63 8.43
C LEU A 83 9.42 -14.65 9.69
N ASP A 84 10.25 -15.68 9.86
CA ASP A 84 11.06 -15.84 11.07
C ASP A 84 12.05 -14.68 11.23
N GLY A 85 12.76 -14.34 10.15
CA GLY A 85 13.71 -13.23 10.19
C GLY A 85 13.05 -11.88 10.43
N PHE A 86 11.82 -11.69 9.97
CA PHE A 86 11.02 -10.50 10.28
C PHE A 86 10.65 -10.46 11.76
N LEU A 87 10.09 -11.54 12.30
CA LEU A 87 9.67 -11.61 13.71
C LEU A 87 10.83 -11.46 14.68
N GLU A 88 11.99 -12.04 14.37
CA GLU A 88 13.17 -12.02 15.24
C GLU A 88 13.94 -10.68 15.18
N SER A 89 14.04 -10.07 14.00
CA SER A 89 14.96 -8.93 13.82
C SER A 89 14.33 -7.61 13.42
N ASP A 90 13.25 -7.63 12.62
CA ASP A 90 12.65 -6.38 12.12
C ASP A 90 11.50 -5.91 13.00
N LEU A 91 10.62 -6.79 13.42
CA LEU A 91 9.46 -6.46 14.24
C LEU A 91 9.84 -5.74 15.55
N PRO A 92 10.84 -6.20 16.35
CA PRO A 92 11.22 -5.48 17.57
C PRO A 92 11.67 -4.04 17.33
N GLN A 93 12.34 -3.77 16.20
CA GLN A 93 12.76 -2.42 15.85
C GLN A 93 11.60 -1.56 15.34
N LEU A 94 10.66 -2.16 14.59
CA LEU A 94 9.47 -1.48 14.08
C LEU A 94 8.44 -1.19 15.19
N ALA A 95 8.38 -2.01 16.22
CA ALA A 95 7.53 -1.79 17.39
C ALA A 95 7.89 -0.53 18.19
N GLU A 96 9.12 -0.02 18.03
CA GLU A 96 9.55 1.23 18.67
C GLU A 96 9.12 2.50 17.90
N LEU A 97 8.47 2.37 16.74
CA LEU A 97 7.95 3.51 15.99
C LEU A 97 6.78 4.16 16.73
N PRO A 98 6.63 5.50 16.66
CA PRO A 98 5.61 6.23 17.43
C PRO A 98 4.23 6.24 16.76
N VAL A 99 3.95 5.26 15.92
CA VAL A 99 2.73 5.15 15.12
C VAL A 99 2.28 3.69 15.00
N PRO A 100 0.99 3.42 14.76
CA PRO A 100 0.51 2.06 14.52
C PRO A 100 1.26 1.35 13.38
N LEU A 101 1.62 0.09 13.61
CA LEU A 101 2.31 -0.76 12.66
C LEU A 101 1.31 -1.60 11.85
N VAL A 102 1.38 -1.50 10.53
CA VAL A 102 0.68 -2.37 9.58
C VAL A 102 1.69 -3.34 8.99
N VAL A 103 1.52 -4.64 9.16
CA VAL A 103 2.41 -5.65 8.57
C VAL A 103 1.86 -6.09 7.22
N SER A 104 2.62 -5.83 6.15
CA SER A 104 2.28 -6.27 4.80
C SER A 104 2.81 -7.67 4.54
N VAL A 105 1.93 -8.58 4.11
CA VAL A 105 2.24 -9.99 3.87
C VAL A 105 1.86 -10.40 2.45
N MET A 106 2.58 -11.38 1.90
CA MET A 106 2.30 -11.99 0.62
C MET A 106 2.66 -13.47 0.61
N GLY A 107 1.73 -14.30 0.17
CA GLY A 107 1.94 -15.73 -0.09
C GLY A 107 1.77 -16.06 -1.57
N PHE A 108 2.37 -17.16 -1.99
CA PHE A 108 2.20 -17.72 -3.34
C PHE A 108 1.04 -18.72 -3.41
N GLY A 109 0.39 -18.99 -2.28
CA GLY A 109 -0.81 -19.76 -2.12
C GLY A 109 -1.58 -19.28 -0.91
N ARG A 110 -2.85 -19.70 -0.80
CA ARG A 110 -3.76 -19.27 0.26
C ARG A 110 -3.32 -19.77 1.64
N ASP A 111 -2.70 -20.95 1.73
CA ASP A 111 -2.20 -21.51 2.98
C ASP A 111 -0.94 -20.79 3.49
N GLU A 112 -0.06 -20.34 2.58
CA GLU A 112 1.07 -19.47 2.97
C GLU A 112 0.58 -18.14 3.54
N LEU A 113 -0.42 -17.52 2.89
CA LEU A 113 -1.07 -16.31 3.40
C LEU A 113 -1.67 -16.52 4.78
N ALA A 114 -2.40 -17.64 4.98
CA ALA A 114 -2.99 -17.97 6.27
C ALA A 114 -1.94 -18.10 7.40
N ARG A 115 -0.82 -18.78 7.13
CA ARG A 115 0.29 -18.89 8.08
C ARG A 115 0.91 -17.53 8.41
N LEU A 116 1.10 -16.68 7.42
CA LEU A 116 1.64 -15.32 7.61
C LEU A 116 0.69 -14.46 8.44
N VAL A 117 -0.61 -14.50 8.12
CA VAL A 117 -1.66 -13.76 8.85
C VAL A 117 -1.75 -14.23 10.30
N ALA A 118 -1.78 -15.54 10.54
CA ALA A 118 -1.80 -16.11 11.88
C ALA A 118 -0.59 -15.66 12.72
N ALA A 119 0.62 -15.79 12.18
CA ALA A 119 1.84 -15.47 12.89
C ALA A 119 2.02 -13.96 13.15
N ALA A 120 1.76 -13.11 12.15
CA ALA A 120 1.84 -11.66 12.32
C ALA A 120 0.66 -11.11 13.15
N GLY A 121 -0.53 -11.67 12.96
CA GLY A 121 -1.74 -11.27 13.69
C GLY A 121 -1.70 -11.60 15.18
N ALA A 122 -0.96 -12.62 15.59
CA ALA A 122 -0.76 -12.97 16.99
C ALA A 122 0.16 -12.00 17.75
N ARG A 123 0.78 -11.02 17.06
CA ARG A 123 1.73 -10.09 17.68
C ARG A 123 1.03 -8.84 18.16
N ASP A 124 1.19 -8.49 19.44
CA ASP A 124 0.58 -7.28 20.04
C ASP A 124 1.08 -5.98 19.40
N GLU A 125 2.32 -5.98 18.92
CA GLU A 125 2.96 -4.84 18.26
C GLU A 125 2.33 -4.49 16.90
N VAL A 126 1.59 -5.43 16.30
CA VAL A 126 0.95 -5.27 15.00
C VAL A 126 -0.46 -4.72 15.19
N ALA A 127 -0.75 -3.55 14.64
CA ALA A 127 -2.08 -2.95 14.72
C ALA A 127 -3.03 -3.44 13.62
N MET A 128 -2.53 -3.64 12.40
CA MET A 128 -3.32 -4.06 11.23
C MET A 128 -2.46 -4.94 10.32
N LEU A 129 -3.11 -5.68 9.43
CA LEU A 129 -2.47 -6.53 8.42
C LEU A 129 -2.82 -6.02 7.01
N GLU A 130 -1.84 -6.00 6.08
CA GLU A 130 -2.08 -5.71 4.66
C GLU A 130 -1.79 -6.97 3.84
N LEU A 131 -2.79 -7.51 3.12
CA LEU A 131 -2.61 -8.57 2.14
C LEU A 131 -2.18 -7.97 0.81
N ASN A 132 -0.96 -8.22 0.37
CA ASN A 132 -0.52 -7.88 -0.97
C ASN A 132 -0.90 -9.02 -1.94
N VAL A 133 -2.06 -8.90 -2.58
CA VAL A 133 -2.61 -9.92 -3.48
C VAL A 133 -2.15 -9.76 -4.94
N SER A 134 -1.05 -9.03 -5.20
CA SER A 134 -0.56 -8.75 -6.55
C SER A 134 0.25 -9.89 -7.18
N CYS A 135 0.42 -11.03 -6.50
CA CYS A 135 1.13 -12.20 -7.04
C CYS A 135 0.19 -13.23 -7.65
N PRO A 136 0.68 -13.98 -8.66
CA PRO A 136 -0.03 -15.14 -9.19
C PRO A 136 -0.16 -16.20 -8.10
N ASN A 137 -1.37 -16.78 -7.95
CA ASN A 137 -1.58 -17.99 -7.20
C ASN A 137 -0.90 -19.16 -7.93
N VAL A 138 -0.08 -19.93 -7.23
CA VAL A 138 0.67 -21.05 -7.83
C VAL A 138 -0.23 -22.20 -8.25
N GLU A 139 -1.43 -22.31 -7.68
CA GLU A 139 -2.39 -23.37 -7.99
C GLU A 139 -3.19 -23.05 -9.25
N THR A 140 -3.62 -21.79 -9.41
CA THR A 140 -4.51 -21.37 -10.51
C THR A 140 -3.78 -20.59 -11.61
N GLY A 141 -2.59 -20.06 -11.33
CA GLY A 141 -1.85 -19.17 -12.22
C GLY A 141 -2.47 -17.76 -12.37
N LEU A 142 -3.62 -17.51 -11.73
CA LEU A 142 -4.29 -16.21 -11.73
C LEU A 142 -3.66 -15.27 -10.71
N VAL A 143 -3.62 -13.99 -11.04
CA VAL A 143 -3.22 -12.95 -10.07
C VAL A 143 -4.37 -12.74 -9.11
N MET A 144 -4.20 -13.12 -7.83
CA MET A 144 -5.25 -13.05 -6.82
C MET A 144 -5.96 -11.68 -6.80
N GLY A 145 -5.22 -10.60 -6.83
CA GLY A 145 -5.78 -9.24 -6.80
C GLY A 145 -6.35 -8.73 -8.13
N ALA A 146 -6.34 -9.52 -9.20
CA ALA A 146 -6.94 -9.17 -10.50
C ALA A 146 -8.24 -9.93 -10.78
N ASP A 147 -8.53 -10.98 -10.01
CA ASP A 147 -9.72 -11.81 -10.13
C ASP A 147 -10.55 -11.74 -8.84
N PRO A 148 -11.85 -11.38 -8.92
CA PRO A 148 -12.72 -11.26 -7.75
C PRO A 148 -12.85 -12.55 -6.94
N ALA A 149 -13.00 -13.71 -7.62
CA ALA A 149 -13.19 -14.99 -6.94
C ALA A 149 -11.91 -15.46 -6.24
N GLU A 150 -10.74 -15.25 -6.86
CA GLU A 150 -9.45 -15.56 -6.24
C GLU A 150 -9.18 -14.66 -5.04
N THR A 151 -9.55 -13.37 -5.13
CA THR A 151 -9.43 -12.42 -4.00
C THR A 151 -10.33 -12.83 -2.86
N ALA A 152 -11.61 -13.11 -3.12
CA ALA A 152 -12.55 -13.56 -2.10
C ALA A 152 -12.05 -14.83 -1.40
N ALA A 153 -11.67 -15.86 -2.17
CA ALA A 153 -11.18 -17.11 -1.60
C ALA A 153 -9.88 -16.96 -0.78
N ALA A 154 -9.01 -16.00 -1.13
CA ALA A 154 -7.84 -15.68 -0.33
C ALA A 154 -8.23 -15.02 0.98
N VAL A 155 -9.16 -14.06 0.97
CA VAL A 155 -9.64 -13.35 2.17
C VAL A 155 -10.40 -14.32 3.08
N GLU A 156 -11.33 -15.11 2.56
CA GLU A 156 -12.08 -16.14 3.32
C GLU A 156 -11.13 -17.13 4.02
N ARG A 157 -10.04 -17.53 3.33
CA ARG A 157 -9.06 -18.46 3.90
C ARG A 157 -8.27 -17.84 5.04
N VAL A 158 -7.96 -16.55 5.00
CA VAL A 158 -7.12 -15.90 6.02
C VAL A 158 -7.91 -15.27 7.14
N ARG A 159 -9.18 -14.88 6.93
CA ARG A 159 -9.97 -14.17 7.93
C ARG A 159 -10.06 -14.86 9.29
N PRO A 160 -10.24 -16.19 9.36
CA PRO A 160 -10.29 -16.91 10.64
C PRO A 160 -8.98 -16.91 11.43
N GLU A 161 -7.87 -16.58 10.79
CA GLU A 161 -6.53 -16.66 11.39
C GLU A 161 -6.17 -15.44 12.25
N SER A 162 -6.92 -14.34 12.17
CA SER A 162 -6.66 -13.13 12.97
C SER A 162 -7.89 -12.25 13.13
N GLU A 163 -8.08 -11.69 14.33
CA GLU A 163 -9.11 -10.68 14.62
C GLU A 163 -8.65 -9.25 14.27
N LYS A 164 -7.38 -9.06 13.89
CA LYS A 164 -6.86 -7.73 13.53
C LYS A 164 -7.48 -7.25 12.21
N PRO A 165 -7.61 -5.93 12.04
CA PRO A 165 -8.09 -5.36 10.78
C PRO A 165 -7.25 -5.82 9.60
N LEU A 166 -7.93 -6.26 8.54
CA LEU A 166 -7.35 -6.85 7.34
C LEU A 166 -7.58 -5.93 6.15
N ILE A 167 -6.50 -5.36 5.63
CA ILE A 167 -6.47 -4.49 4.46
C ILE A 167 -6.09 -5.32 3.23
N VAL A 168 -6.87 -5.26 2.16
CA VAL A 168 -6.53 -5.94 0.90
C VAL A 168 -5.97 -4.94 -0.10
N LYS A 169 -4.71 -5.12 -0.51
CA LYS A 169 -4.03 -4.22 -1.46
C LYS A 169 -4.23 -4.67 -2.89
N LEU A 170 -5.05 -3.91 -3.60
CA LEU A 170 -5.48 -4.19 -4.97
C LEU A 170 -4.43 -3.76 -6.00
N THR A 171 -4.43 -4.49 -7.13
CA THR A 171 -3.60 -4.14 -8.30
C THR A 171 -4.38 -3.30 -9.29
N PRO A 172 -3.76 -2.27 -9.91
CA PRO A 172 -4.40 -1.50 -10.98
C PRO A 172 -4.51 -2.27 -12.30
N ASN A 173 -3.97 -3.49 -12.35
CA ASN A 173 -3.98 -4.32 -13.56
C ASN A 173 -5.23 -5.24 -13.64
N ALA A 174 -6.17 -5.12 -12.70
CA ALA A 174 -7.47 -5.76 -12.76
C ALA A 174 -8.36 -5.11 -13.83
N THR A 175 -9.18 -5.90 -14.48
CA THR A 175 -10.15 -5.40 -15.47
C THR A 175 -11.24 -4.56 -14.80
N ASP A 176 -11.67 -4.98 -13.61
CA ASP A 176 -12.66 -4.27 -12.78
C ASP A 176 -12.19 -4.27 -11.31
N PRO A 177 -11.42 -3.24 -10.90
CA PRO A 177 -10.98 -3.11 -9.50
C PRO A 177 -12.14 -2.99 -8.50
N ALA A 178 -13.27 -2.41 -8.90
CA ALA A 178 -14.45 -2.29 -8.04
C ALA A 178 -15.09 -3.66 -7.75
N ALA A 179 -15.16 -4.56 -8.74
CA ALA A 179 -15.61 -5.93 -8.51
C ALA A 179 -14.67 -6.71 -7.58
N VAL A 180 -13.36 -6.50 -7.71
CA VAL A 180 -12.37 -7.12 -6.79
C VAL A 180 -12.53 -6.58 -5.38
N ALA A 181 -12.75 -5.26 -5.21
CA ALA A 181 -12.98 -4.64 -3.91
C ALA A 181 -14.24 -5.17 -3.22
N ARG A 182 -15.38 -5.25 -3.95
CA ARG A 182 -16.62 -5.84 -3.43
C ARG A 182 -16.44 -7.30 -3.01
N ALA A 183 -15.68 -8.06 -3.79
CA ALA A 183 -15.38 -9.46 -3.46
C ALA A 183 -14.52 -9.57 -2.19
N ALA A 184 -13.54 -8.69 -2.01
CA ALA A 184 -12.73 -8.62 -0.78
C ALA A 184 -13.59 -8.24 0.44
N GLU A 185 -14.46 -7.22 0.32
CA GLU A 185 -15.39 -6.80 1.37
C GLU A 185 -16.34 -7.94 1.75
N GLY A 186 -17.01 -8.57 0.77
CA GLY A 186 -17.93 -9.68 1.01
C GLY A 186 -17.27 -10.89 1.65
N ALA A 187 -15.98 -11.08 1.49
CA ALA A 187 -15.18 -12.13 2.10
C ALA A 187 -14.63 -11.77 3.51
N GLY A 188 -14.85 -10.53 3.99
CA GLY A 188 -14.48 -10.11 5.33
C GLY A 188 -13.21 -9.27 5.44
N ALA A 189 -12.80 -8.59 4.38
CA ALA A 189 -11.81 -7.52 4.46
C ALA A 189 -12.39 -6.31 5.22
N ASP A 190 -11.57 -5.69 6.07
CA ASP A 190 -11.95 -4.50 6.84
C ASP A 190 -11.64 -3.19 6.09
N ALA A 191 -10.72 -3.23 5.13
CA ALA A 191 -10.39 -2.10 4.26
C ALA A 191 -9.78 -2.60 2.95
N VAL A 192 -9.73 -1.71 1.95
CA VAL A 192 -8.93 -1.93 0.74
C VAL A 192 -7.93 -0.80 0.54
N SER A 193 -6.76 -1.14 -0.03
CA SER A 193 -5.78 -0.13 -0.45
C SER A 193 -5.50 -0.26 -1.95
N LEU A 194 -5.41 0.86 -2.65
CA LEU A 194 -5.12 0.90 -4.08
C LEU A 194 -4.54 2.27 -4.50
N VAL A 195 -3.61 2.29 -5.46
CA VAL A 195 -3.26 1.21 -6.36
C VAL A 195 -1.84 0.69 -6.05
N ASN A 196 -1.59 -0.59 -6.33
CA ASN A 196 -0.24 -1.07 -6.49
C ASN A 196 0.34 -0.50 -7.82
N THR A 197 1.33 -1.09 -8.44
CA THR A 197 1.99 -0.57 -9.64
C THR A 197 1.40 -1.13 -10.93
N LEU A 198 1.34 -0.31 -11.99
CA LEU A 198 0.97 -0.74 -13.33
C LEU A 198 2.12 -1.52 -13.97
N LYS A 199 1.81 -2.63 -14.65
CA LYS A 199 2.81 -3.41 -15.38
C LYS A 199 3.41 -2.60 -16.53
N GLY A 200 4.74 -2.56 -16.59
CA GLY A 200 5.47 -1.81 -17.62
C GLY A 200 6.84 -2.39 -17.90
N MET A 201 7.55 -1.79 -18.84
CA MET A 201 8.90 -2.18 -19.27
C MET A 201 9.72 -0.95 -19.63
N ALA A 202 11.03 -1.03 -19.40
CA ALA A 202 12.03 -0.13 -19.96
C ALA A 202 12.99 -0.94 -20.82
N LEU A 203 13.43 -0.36 -21.94
CA LEU A 203 14.41 -0.96 -22.83
C LEU A 203 15.75 -0.23 -22.69
N HIS A 204 16.83 -0.97 -22.80
CA HIS A 204 18.17 -0.39 -22.90
C HIS A 204 18.27 0.41 -24.21
N PRO A 205 18.69 1.69 -24.16
CA PRO A 205 18.62 2.58 -25.33
C PRO A 205 19.46 2.12 -26.51
N GLU A 206 20.57 1.41 -26.26
CA GLU A 206 21.49 0.97 -27.33
C GLU A 206 21.14 -0.45 -27.83
N SER A 207 20.85 -1.38 -26.94
CA SER A 207 20.65 -2.78 -27.33
C SER A 207 19.18 -3.14 -27.65
N GLY A 208 18.22 -2.33 -27.16
CA GLY A 208 16.79 -2.64 -27.27
C GLY A 208 16.31 -3.79 -26.35
N GLU A 209 17.21 -4.37 -25.55
CA GLU A 209 16.86 -5.42 -24.61
C GLU A 209 16.18 -4.85 -23.35
N PRO A 210 15.37 -5.66 -22.64
CA PRO A 210 14.81 -5.22 -21.36
C PRO A 210 15.87 -4.76 -20.37
N TRP A 211 15.72 -3.53 -19.86
CA TRP A 211 16.67 -2.95 -18.91
C TRP A 211 16.69 -3.66 -17.56
N LEU A 212 15.49 -3.94 -17.00
CA LEU A 212 15.36 -4.48 -15.65
C LEU A 212 15.69 -5.97 -15.62
N GLY A 213 16.39 -6.41 -14.56
CA GLY A 213 16.77 -7.80 -14.37
C GLY A 213 15.58 -8.78 -14.35
N GLY A 214 14.39 -8.33 -13.93
CA GLY A 214 13.12 -9.07 -14.04
C GLY A 214 12.39 -8.87 -15.37
N ARG A 215 13.01 -8.23 -16.38
CA ARG A 215 12.51 -7.90 -17.72
C ARG A 215 11.35 -6.89 -17.72
N THR A 216 10.33 -7.11 -16.91
CA THR A 216 9.19 -6.19 -16.68
C THR A 216 9.21 -5.70 -15.23
N GLY A 217 8.50 -4.62 -14.96
CA GLY A 217 8.38 -4.05 -13.62
C GLY A 217 7.06 -3.33 -13.41
N GLY A 218 6.93 -2.71 -12.26
CA GLY A 218 5.79 -1.89 -11.89
C GLY A 218 6.07 -0.40 -12.07
N VAL A 219 5.26 0.27 -12.88
CA VAL A 219 5.27 1.72 -13.07
C VAL A 219 4.60 2.40 -11.88
N SER A 220 5.22 3.42 -11.33
CA SER A 220 4.74 4.21 -10.19
C SER A 220 5.11 5.69 -10.31
N GLY A 221 4.62 6.52 -9.40
CA GLY A 221 4.84 7.96 -9.39
C GLY A 221 3.79 8.73 -10.20
N PRO A 222 4.06 9.98 -10.62
CA PRO A 222 3.09 10.87 -11.28
C PRO A 222 2.41 10.27 -12.51
N ALA A 223 3.09 9.38 -13.23
CA ALA A 223 2.56 8.71 -14.42
C ALA A 223 1.26 7.92 -14.16
N VAL A 224 1.07 7.38 -12.97
CA VAL A 224 -0.10 6.54 -12.64
C VAL A 224 -1.21 7.31 -11.92
N ARG A 225 -1.00 8.58 -11.58
CA ARG A 225 -1.91 9.32 -10.68
C ARG A 225 -3.34 9.43 -11.21
N ALA A 226 -3.52 9.75 -12.47
CA ALA A 226 -4.87 9.90 -13.04
C ALA A 226 -5.65 8.58 -13.02
N ILE A 227 -4.97 7.46 -13.31
CA ILE A 227 -5.55 6.12 -13.26
C ILE A 227 -5.88 5.74 -11.82
N ALA A 228 -4.94 5.99 -10.90
CA ALA A 228 -5.13 5.69 -9.49
C ALA A 228 -6.30 6.47 -8.88
N LEU A 229 -6.45 7.75 -9.24
CA LEU A 229 -7.54 8.61 -8.75
C LEU A 229 -8.90 8.12 -9.25
N GLU A 230 -9.00 7.73 -10.52
CA GLU A 230 -10.23 7.16 -11.09
C GLU A 230 -10.59 5.85 -10.40
N GLN A 231 -9.63 4.93 -10.26
CA GLN A 231 -9.88 3.64 -9.61
C GLN A 231 -10.26 3.80 -8.13
N VAL A 232 -9.65 4.75 -7.40
CA VAL A 232 -10.06 5.06 -6.01
C VAL A 232 -11.50 5.58 -5.97
N ALA A 233 -11.89 6.49 -6.87
CA ALA A 233 -13.26 6.99 -6.93
C ALA A 233 -14.26 5.88 -7.23
N SER A 234 -13.97 5.04 -8.22
CA SER A 234 -14.82 3.91 -8.62
C SER A 234 -14.96 2.87 -7.49
N VAL A 235 -13.86 2.52 -6.83
CA VAL A 235 -13.87 1.58 -5.69
C VAL A 235 -14.61 2.18 -4.50
N SER A 236 -14.32 3.42 -4.10
CA SER A 236 -14.98 4.09 -2.97
C SER A 236 -16.50 4.21 -3.16
N ALA A 237 -16.96 4.34 -4.39
CA ALA A 237 -18.40 4.36 -4.72
C ALA A 237 -19.05 2.96 -4.67
N SER A 238 -18.28 1.88 -4.54
CA SER A 238 -18.76 0.50 -4.70
C SER A 238 -18.63 -0.37 -3.44
N VAL A 239 -17.95 0.12 -2.38
CA VAL A 239 -17.77 -0.58 -1.09
C VAL A 239 -18.13 0.35 0.06
N GLU A 240 -18.48 -0.24 1.22
CA GLU A 240 -18.77 0.48 2.47
C GLU A 240 -17.52 0.56 3.38
N ILE A 241 -16.54 -0.33 3.18
CA ILE A 241 -15.31 -0.38 3.96
C ILE A 241 -14.35 0.76 3.57
N PRO A 242 -13.48 1.22 4.50
CA PRO A 242 -12.50 2.26 4.24
C PRO A 242 -11.60 1.96 3.03
N VAL A 243 -11.30 3.02 2.27
CA VAL A 243 -10.40 2.96 1.11
C VAL A 243 -9.14 3.77 1.39
N ILE A 244 -7.95 3.15 1.21
CA ILE A 244 -6.66 3.82 1.31
C ILE A 244 -6.16 4.10 -0.12
N GLY A 245 -6.19 5.37 -0.53
CA GLY A 245 -5.80 5.78 -1.87
C GLY A 245 -4.29 5.99 -2.01
N MET A 246 -3.67 5.45 -3.07
CA MET A 246 -2.26 5.69 -3.37
C MET A 246 -1.98 5.68 -4.88
N GLY A 247 -0.95 6.39 -5.30
CA GLY A 247 -0.51 6.44 -6.71
C GLY A 247 -0.18 7.86 -7.16
N GLY A 248 1.12 8.19 -7.19
CA GLY A 248 1.61 9.47 -7.71
C GLY A 248 1.29 10.70 -6.86
N ILE A 249 1.01 10.53 -5.57
CA ILE A 249 0.80 11.64 -4.63
C ILE A 249 2.16 12.21 -4.23
N SER A 250 2.38 13.50 -4.50
CA SER A 250 3.62 14.22 -4.16
C SER A 250 3.39 15.59 -3.53
N THR A 251 2.12 16.03 -3.41
CA THR A 251 1.74 17.30 -2.75
C THR A 251 0.48 17.12 -1.92
N GLY A 252 0.24 18.05 -0.96
CA GLY A 252 -0.98 18.07 -0.16
C GLY A 252 -2.25 18.27 -1.00
N ARG A 253 -2.17 19.03 -2.11
CA ARG A 253 -3.29 19.18 -3.04
C ARG A 253 -3.67 17.86 -3.70
N GLN A 254 -2.68 17.09 -4.13
CA GLN A 254 -2.93 15.77 -4.71
C GLN A 254 -3.46 14.78 -3.68
N ALA A 255 -3.00 14.87 -2.43
CA ALA A 255 -3.59 14.11 -1.31
C ALA A 255 -5.07 14.46 -1.11
N ALA A 256 -5.41 15.77 -1.14
CA ALA A 256 -6.80 16.23 -1.04
C ALA A 256 -7.67 15.71 -2.18
N ASP A 257 -7.13 15.57 -3.40
CA ASP A 257 -7.86 15.03 -4.55
C ASP A 257 -8.28 13.56 -4.29
N PHE A 258 -7.42 12.74 -3.69
CA PHE A 258 -7.74 11.35 -3.33
C PHE A 258 -8.77 11.26 -2.20
N LEU A 259 -8.69 12.14 -1.18
CA LEU A 259 -9.71 12.21 -0.12
C LEU A 259 -11.06 12.65 -0.69
N ALA A 260 -11.06 13.63 -1.60
CA ALA A 260 -12.27 14.07 -2.30
C ALA A 260 -12.86 12.98 -3.21
N ALA A 261 -12.03 12.07 -3.74
CA ALA A 261 -12.45 10.90 -4.49
C ALA A 261 -13.03 9.77 -3.62
N GLY A 262 -13.11 9.97 -2.29
CA GLY A 262 -13.70 9.03 -1.34
C GLY A 262 -12.70 8.19 -0.54
N ALA A 263 -11.40 8.40 -0.68
CA ALA A 263 -10.43 7.73 0.18
C ALA A 263 -10.58 8.19 1.63
N THR A 264 -10.53 7.26 2.58
CA THR A 264 -10.47 7.53 4.03
C THR A 264 -9.07 7.96 4.46
N ALA A 265 -8.06 7.36 3.83
CA ALA A 265 -6.65 7.64 4.07
C ALA A 265 -5.88 7.59 2.75
N ILE A 266 -4.65 8.11 2.76
CA ILE A 266 -3.76 8.10 1.60
C ILE A 266 -2.41 7.46 1.95
N ALA A 267 -1.75 6.85 0.96
CA ALA A 267 -0.41 6.34 1.15
C ALA A 267 0.58 6.91 0.12
N ILE A 268 1.75 7.32 0.63
CA ILE A 268 2.82 7.92 -0.15
C ILE A 268 3.81 6.81 -0.54
N GLY A 269 4.05 6.66 -1.84
CA GLY A 269 5.00 5.70 -2.39
C GLY A 269 6.25 6.36 -2.94
N THR A 270 6.31 6.50 -4.26
CA THR A 270 7.48 6.93 -5.03
C THR A 270 8.12 8.23 -4.54
N GLU A 271 7.34 9.17 -4.04
CA GLU A 271 7.84 10.45 -3.53
C GLU A 271 8.78 10.27 -2.32
N SER A 272 8.59 9.22 -1.52
CA SER A 272 9.45 8.91 -0.37
C SER A 272 10.90 8.56 -0.79
N PHE A 273 11.14 8.14 -2.03
CA PHE A 273 12.49 7.91 -2.54
C PHE A 273 13.25 9.21 -2.87
N ARG A 274 12.51 10.30 -3.16
CA ARG A 274 13.07 11.63 -3.43
C ARG A 274 13.22 12.44 -2.16
N ASP A 275 12.22 12.34 -1.28
CA ASP A 275 12.12 13.08 -0.04
C ASP A 275 11.68 12.14 1.10
N PRO A 276 12.58 11.70 1.98
CA PRO A 276 12.23 10.87 3.12
C PRO A 276 11.22 11.51 4.08
N ALA A 277 11.08 12.84 4.05
CA ALA A 277 10.10 13.59 4.84
C ALA A 277 8.79 13.87 4.07
N ALA A 278 8.60 13.30 2.89
CA ALA A 278 7.45 13.55 2.01
C ALA A 278 6.10 13.41 2.72
N GLY A 279 5.92 12.35 3.51
CA GLY A 279 4.68 12.13 4.24
C GLY A 279 4.35 13.31 5.16
N ARG A 280 5.31 13.79 5.94
CA ARG A 280 5.12 14.93 6.84
C ARG A 280 4.89 16.24 6.08
N ARG A 281 5.64 16.49 5.02
CA ARG A 281 5.46 17.66 4.16
C ARG A 281 4.07 17.66 3.55
N ILE A 282 3.63 16.55 2.97
CA ILE A 282 2.30 16.40 2.35
C ILE A 282 1.20 16.54 3.41
N ALA A 283 1.36 15.97 4.61
CA ALA A 283 0.43 16.16 5.71
C ALA A 283 0.30 17.63 6.11
N ALA A 284 1.41 18.37 6.18
CA ALA A 284 1.40 19.80 6.50
C ALA A 284 0.76 20.64 5.37
N GLU A 285 1.07 20.33 4.11
CA GLU A 285 0.44 20.98 2.95
C GLU A 285 -1.08 20.72 2.91
N LEU A 286 -1.49 19.45 3.11
CA LEU A 286 -2.91 19.06 3.21
C LEU A 286 -3.60 19.82 4.36
N ALA A 287 -2.88 19.97 5.46
CA ALA A 287 -3.33 20.71 6.62
C ALA A 287 -3.57 22.20 6.35
N ALA A 288 -2.79 22.78 5.48
CA ALA A 288 -2.90 24.19 5.12
C ALA A 288 -4.01 24.47 4.08
N LEU A 289 -4.51 23.43 3.41
CA LEU A 289 -5.64 23.58 2.50
C LEU A 289 -6.92 23.81 3.33
N ALA A 290 -7.61 24.92 3.10
CA ALA A 290 -8.99 25.07 3.50
C ALA A 290 -9.81 24.09 2.66
N LEU A 291 -10.14 22.92 3.20
CA LEU A 291 -11.05 22.00 2.53
C LEU A 291 -12.41 22.69 2.47
N PRO A 292 -13.00 22.96 1.28
CA PRO A 292 -14.37 23.37 1.21
C PRO A 292 -15.21 22.31 1.89
N GLY A 293 -16.15 22.72 2.74
CA GLY A 293 -17.05 21.79 3.43
C GLY A 293 -17.63 20.80 2.41
N THR A 294 -17.78 19.56 2.85
CA THR A 294 -18.34 18.46 2.08
C THR A 294 -19.55 18.91 1.26
N HIS A 295 -19.35 19.18 -0.02
CA HIS A 295 -20.46 19.37 -0.93
C HIS A 295 -21.14 18.03 -1.17
N PRO A 296 -22.49 17.95 -1.08
CA PRO A 296 -23.19 16.75 -1.53
C PRO A 296 -22.86 16.53 -3.02
N ALA A 297 -22.71 15.26 -3.39
CA ALA A 297 -22.40 14.83 -4.74
C ALA A 297 -23.31 15.54 -5.77
N PRO A 298 -22.80 16.04 -6.89
CA PRO A 298 -23.63 16.54 -7.95
C PRO A 298 -24.51 15.39 -8.47
N ALA A 299 -25.82 15.63 -8.50
CA ALA A 299 -26.77 14.70 -9.09
C ALA A 299 -26.32 14.33 -10.51
N SER A 300 -26.23 13.03 -10.77
CA SER A 300 -25.86 12.47 -12.05
C SER A 300 -26.75 13.02 -13.17
N THR A 301 -26.19 13.87 -14.03
CA THR A 301 -26.78 14.17 -15.31
C THR A 301 -26.18 13.19 -16.31
N VAL A 302 -26.92 12.11 -16.56
CA VAL A 302 -26.67 11.22 -17.69
C VAL A 302 -26.94 12.00 -18.97
N VAL A 303 -25.94 12.15 -19.82
CA VAL A 303 -26.07 12.47 -21.24
C VAL A 303 -25.63 11.29 -22.05
#